data_99975d17ed6ebe5d12727a652006d6b1
#
_entry.id   99975d17ed6ebe5d12727a652006d6b1
#
_cell.length_a   1.000
_cell.length_b   1.000
_cell.length_c   1.000
_cell.angle_alpha   90.00
_cell.angle_beta   90.00
_cell.angle_gamma   90.00
#
_symmetry.space_group_name_H-M   'P 1'
#
loop_
_entity.id
_entity.type
_entity.pdbx_description
1 polymer ?
#
loop_
_entity_poly.entity_id
_entity_poly.type
_entity_poly.pdbx_seq_one_letter_code
_entity_poly.pdbx_strand_id
1 'polypeptide(L)'
;MSTGLVDPIRAVAQHAPLAVVRLEVQAPPYALLAKPAIKDIKDLKGKLISLGGPKDITKIYVERMLAPSGIKPGEFDMVFAGATSARASALQAGAVDAAILLPPFNFHAIAAGFNELGLTVDFAPELPFSGTVVNRNWAGKNGPVLQRILSAHLKSVAWFYDPKNRAEAVAMMAEASKIKTEDVEKSYDFFAKGKFFEPTGVISRTKLNALVSAMQELGDLPKPFDTEQLVLAGVTKLGD
;
A
#
# COMPACT_ATOMS: atom_id res chain seq x y z
N MET A 1 -6.15 -12.83 -7.39
CA MET A 1 -5.08 -11.89 -7.79
C MET A 1 -4.64 -11.08 -6.60
N SER A 2 -3.36 -10.75 -6.50
CA SER A 2 -2.83 -9.76 -5.55
C SER A 2 -2.99 -8.36 -6.13
N THR A 3 -3.52 -7.39 -5.37
CA THR A 3 -3.75 -6.03 -5.87
C THR A 3 -3.97 -5.06 -4.71
N GLY A 4 -3.82 -3.75 -5.00
CA GLY A 4 -4.30 -2.69 -4.11
C GLY A 4 -5.80 -2.82 -3.85
N LEU A 5 -6.26 -2.46 -2.65
CA LEU A 5 -7.63 -2.73 -2.23
C LEU A 5 -8.67 -1.74 -2.77
N VAL A 6 -8.26 -0.55 -3.15
CA VAL A 6 -9.18 0.55 -3.51
C VAL A 6 -10.04 0.19 -4.73
N ASP A 7 -9.42 -0.35 -5.80
CA ASP A 7 -10.15 -0.70 -7.02
C ASP A 7 -11.12 -1.89 -6.84
N PRO A 8 -10.73 -3.00 -6.18
CA PRO A 8 -11.68 -4.06 -5.82
C PRO A 8 -12.85 -3.58 -4.97
N ILE A 9 -12.61 -2.68 -3.99
CA ILE A 9 -13.69 -2.12 -3.16
C ILE A 9 -14.67 -1.32 -4.02
N ARG A 10 -14.19 -0.47 -4.93
CA ARG A 10 -15.05 0.24 -5.90
C ARG A 10 -15.84 -0.72 -6.77
N ALA A 11 -15.19 -1.77 -7.27
CA ALA A 11 -15.85 -2.77 -8.11
C ALA A 11 -16.96 -3.52 -7.35
N VAL A 12 -16.73 -3.88 -6.08
CA VAL A 12 -17.77 -4.51 -5.23
C VAL A 12 -18.92 -3.54 -4.97
N ALA A 13 -18.64 -2.25 -4.73
CA ALA A 13 -19.67 -1.22 -4.60
C ALA A 13 -20.54 -1.07 -5.86
N GLN A 14 -20.02 -1.49 -7.02
CA GLN A 14 -20.73 -1.57 -8.30
C GLN A 14 -21.23 -2.98 -8.61
N HIS A 15 -21.40 -3.82 -7.58
CA HIS A 15 -21.90 -5.18 -7.66
C HIS A 15 -21.03 -6.17 -8.45
N ALA A 16 -19.74 -5.90 -8.66
CA ALA A 16 -18.83 -6.88 -9.21
C ALA A 16 -18.73 -8.12 -8.29
N PRO A 17 -18.69 -9.34 -8.82
CA PRO A 17 -18.64 -10.56 -8.02
C PRO A 17 -17.23 -10.85 -7.50
N LEU A 18 -16.65 -9.87 -6.78
CA LEU A 18 -15.32 -9.95 -6.18
C LEU A 18 -15.40 -10.08 -4.67
N ALA A 19 -14.39 -10.68 -4.07
CA ALA A 19 -14.19 -10.72 -2.63
C ALA A 19 -12.72 -10.64 -2.27
N VAL A 20 -12.42 -9.92 -1.18
CA VAL A 20 -11.12 -9.94 -0.50
C VAL A 20 -11.09 -11.19 0.38
N VAL A 21 -10.08 -12.02 0.21
CA VAL A 21 -9.93 -13.27 0.97
C VAL A 21 -8.74 -13.25 1.92
N ARG A 22 -7.86 -12.26 1.79
CA ARG A 22 -6.71 -12.02 2.65
C ARG A 22 -6.19 -10.59 2.50
N LEU A 23 -5.74 -9.97 3.59
CA LEU A 23 -4.81 -8.84 3.52
C LEU A 23 -3.41 -9.37 3.23
N GLU A 24 -2.67 -8.71 2.36
CA GLU A 24 -1.27 -9.04 2.07
C GLU A 24 -0.36 -8.02 2.73
N VAL A 25 -0.48 -6.76 2.34
CA VAL A 25 0.24 -5.65 2.96
C VAL A 25 -0.75 -4.87 3.82
N GLN A 26 -0.63 -5.04 5.12
CA GLN A 26 -1.61 -4.58 6.12
C GLN A 26 -1.41 -3.14 6.60
N ALA A 27 -0.38 -2.45 6.10
CA ALA A 27 -0.06 -1.06 6.40
C ALA A 27 0.58 -0.41 5.17
N PRO A 28 0.53 0.93 5.04
CA PRO A 28 1.02 1.61 3.84
C PRO A 28 2.56 1.65 3.79
N PRO A 29 3.21 1.03 2.78
CA PRO A 29 4.67 0.88 2.73
C PRO A 29 5.38 2.01 1.96
N TYR A 30 4.81 3.21 1.95
CA TYR A 30 5.37 4.34 1.22
C TYR A 30 6.20 5.27 2.12
N ALA A 31 7.11 6.01 1.49
CA ALA A 31 7.78 7.18 2.06
C ALA A 31 7.45 8.43 1.23
N LEU A 32 7.33 9.57 1.87
CA LEU A 32 7.20 10.87 1.22
C LEU A 32 8.59 11.49 1.11
N LEU A 33 9.09 11.62 -0.12
CA LEU A 33 10.40 12.17 -0.43
C LEU A 33 10.24 13.56 -1.03
N ALA A 34 11.14 14.48 -0.68
CA ALA A 34 11.11 15.86 -1.14
C ALA A 34 12.49 16.39 -1.55
N LYS A 35 12.49 17.46 -2.35
CA LYS A 35 13.71 18.18 -2.72
C LYS A 35 14.53 18.58 -1.48
N PRO A 36 15.88 18.69 -1.58
CA PRO A 36 16.75 18.97 -0.44
C PRO A 36 16.43 20.27 0.32
N ALA A 37 15.77 21.24 -0.35
CA ALA A 37 15.36 22.49 0.27
C ALA A 37 14.13 22.33 1.20
N ILE A 38 13.34 21.26 1.05
CA ILE A 38 12.15 20.96 1.83
C ILE A 38 12.55 19.96 2.92
N LYS A 39 12.51 20.38 4.19
CA LYS A 39 13.01 19.59 5.32
C LYS A 39 11.92 19.07 6.24
N ASP A 40 10.71 19.63 6.12
CA ASP A 40 9.60 19.32 7.00
C ASP A 40 8.29 19.23 6.18
N ILE A 41 7.34 18.43 6.65
CA ILE A 41 6.02 18.30 6.01
C ILE A 41 5.32 19.67 5.88
N LYS A 42 5.48 20.55 6.86
CA LYS A 42 4.89 21.91 6.82
C LYS A 42 5.38 22.76 5.63
N ASP A 43 6.57 22.48 5.11
CA ASP A 43 7.15 23.20 3.98
C ASP A 43 6.49 22.80 2.64
N LEU A 44 5.59 21.79 2.66
CA LEU A 44 4.85 21.33 1.48
C LEU A 44 3.62 22.19 1.14
N LYS A 45 3.27 23.18 1.95
CA LYS A 45 2.20 24.12 1.60
C LYS A 45 2.56 24.88 0.33
N GLY A 46 1.65 24.87 -0.65
CA GLY A 46 1.84 25.46 -1.97
C GLY A 46 2.85 24.73 -2.86
N LYS A 47 3.22 23.49 -2.54
CA LYS A 47 4.18 22.68 -3.32
C LYS A 47 3.46 21.67 -4.20
N LEU A 48 4.16 21.22 -5.25
CA LEU A 48 3.68 20.21 -6.18
C LEU A 48 4.14 18.81 -5.76
N ILE A 49 3.18 17.93 -5.47
CA ILE A 49 3.41 16.56 -4.99
C ILE A 49 2.98 15.55 -6.04
N SER A 50 3.85 14.59 -6.37
CA SER A 50 3.55 13.53 -7.32
C SER A 50 2.91 12.32 -6.64
N LEU A 51 1.74 11.92 -7.14
CA LEU A 51 0.89 10.82 -6.66
C LEU A 51 0.64 9.78 -7.76
N GLY A 52 0.01 8.65 -7.41
CA GLY A 52 -0.37 7.61 -8.35
C GLY A 52 -1.50 8.06 -9.29
N GLY A 53 -2.60 8.52 -8.73
CA GLY A 53 -3.77 8.95 -9.50
C GLY A 53 -4.78 9.69 -8.65
N PRO A 54 -5.78 10.33 -9.27
CA PRO A 54 -6.78 11.14 -8.56
C PRO A 54 -7.67 10.31 -7.62
N LYS A 55 -7.81 9.02 -7.92
CA LYS A 55 -8.54 8.02 -7.11
C LYS A 55 -7.63 6.92 -6.56
N ASP A 56 -6.32 7.13 -6.55
CA ASP A 56 -5.34 6.20 -6.01
C ASP A 56 -5.19 6.38 -4.50
N ILE A 57 -4.87 5.29 -3.80
CA ILE A 57 -4.67 5.27 -2.34
C ILE A 57 -3.58 6.24 -1.89
N THR A 58 -2.61 6.55 -2.75
CA THR A 58 -1.53 7.50 -2.44
C THR A 58 -2.04 8.91 -2.16
N LYS A 59 -3.19 9.29 -2.72
CA LYS A 59 -3.84 10.56 -2.39
C LYS A 59 -4.27 10.56 -0.92
N ILE A 60 -4.96 9.52 -0.49
CA ILE A 60 -5.39 9.37 0.92
C ILE A 60 -4.18 9.44 1.84
N TYR A 61 -3.12 8.70 1.53
CA TYR A 61 -1.91 8.69 2.34
C TYR A 61 -1.26 10.06 2.47
N VAL A 62 -1.08 10.78 1.37
CA VAL A 62 -0.48 12.13 1.42
C VAL A 62 -1.37 13.10 2.20
N GLU A 63 -2.67 13.09 2.01
CA GLU A 63 -3.58 13.93 2.78
C GLU A 63 -3.51 13.63 4.29
N ARG A 64 -3.41 12.35 4.70
CA ARG A 64 -3.18 11.96 6.10
C ARG A 64 -1.83 12.42 6.64
N MET A 65 -0.77 12.40 5.83
CA MET A 65 0.56 12.89 6.23
C MET A 65 0.59 14.41 6.42
N LEU A 66 -0.14 15.16 5.59
CA LEU A 66 -0.14 16.64 5.64
C LEU A 66 -1.07 17.20 6.71
N ALA A 67 -2.14 16.48 7.05
CA ALA A 67 -3.18 16.93 7.99
C ALA A 67 -2.65 17.35 9.38
N PRO A 68 -1.72 16.62 10.05
CA PRO A 68 -1.17 17.05 11.33
C PRO A 68 -0.41 18.37 11.30
N SER A 69 0.12 18.74 10.12
CA SER A 69 0.78 20.04 9.89
C SER A 69 -0.19 21.16 9.50
N GLY A 70 -1.51 20.89 9.54
CA GLY A 70 -2.57 21.84 9.22
C GLY A 70 -2.73 22.11 7.72
N ILE A 71 -2.07 21.36 6.84
CA ILE A 71 -2.19 21.51 5.39
C ILE A 71 -3.42 20.72 4.91
N LYS A 72 -4.36 21.45 4.30
CA LYS A 72 -5.63 20.90 3.81
C LYS A 72 -5.58 20.62 2.30
N PRO A 73 -6.46 19.75 1.76
CA PRO A 73 -6.67 19.63 0.33
C PRO A 73 -6.93 21.02 -0.32
N GLY A 74 -6.22 21.30 -1.43
CA GLY A 74 -6.24 22.61 -2.08
C GLY A 74 -5.17 23.60 -1.60
N GLU A 75 -4.43 23.30 -0.54
CA GLU A 75 -3.29 24.10 -0.10
C GLU A 75 -1.94 23.54 -0.62
N PHE A 76 -1.97 22.53 -1.45
CA PHE A 76 -0.86 21.97 -2.23
C PHE A 76 -1.38 21.48 -3.57
N ASP A 77 -0.49 21.38 -4.55
CA ASP A 77 -0.84 20.93 -5.89
C ASP A 77 -0.47 19.45 -6.07
N MET A 78 -1.23 18.73 -6.90
CA MET A 78 -1.03 17.31 -7.16
C MET A 78 -0.79 17.06 -8.65
N VAL A 79 0.21 16.24 -8.97
CA VAL A 79 0.40 15.67 -10.30
C VAL A 79 0.32 14.15 -10.23
N PHE A 80 -0.37 13.56 -11.18
CA PHE A 80 -0.65 12.13 -11.21
C PHE A 80 0.25 11.44 -12.26
N ALA A 81 1.29 10.76 -11.77
CA ALA A 81 2.30 10.12 -12.62
C ALA A 81 2.20 8.58 -12.66
N GLY A 82 1.16 7.99 -12.04
CA GLY A 82 0.92 6.55 -12.07
C GLY A 82 1.97 5.76 -11.27
N ALA A 83 2.82 5.02 -11.96
CA ALA A 83 3.79 4.11 -11.36
C ALA A 83 4.83 4.83 -10.47
N THR A 84 5.31 4.14 -9.41
CA THR A 84 6.33 4.68 -8.50
C THR A 84 7.61 5.09 -9.23
N SER A 85 8.02 4.36 -10.27
CA SER A 85 9.18 4.71 -11.10
C SER A 85 9.00 6.07 -11.79
N ALA A 86 7.83 6.35 -12.34
CA ALA A 86 7.54 7.63 -12.98
C ALA A 86 7.53 8.79 -11.97
N ARG A 87 6.97 8.58 -10.77
CA ARG A 87 7.01 9.55 -9.67
C ARG A 87 8.45 9.85 -9.23
N ALA A 88 9.28 8.80 -9.09
CA ALA A 88 10.69 8.95 -8.74
C ALA A 88 11.45 9.74 -9.83
N SER A 89 11.22 9.44 -11.11
CA SER A 89 11.81 10.18 -12.21
C SER A 89 11.39 11.64 -12.23
N ALA A 90 10.11 11.94 -11.98
CA ALA A 90 9.63 13.32 -11.89
C ALA A 90 10.30 14.11 -10.75
N LEU A 91 10.50 13.48 -9.59
CA LEU A 91 11.21 14.09 -8.46
C LEU A 91 12.68 14.35 -8.80
N GLN A 92 13.38 13.36 -9.36
CA GLN A 92 14.79 13.48 -9.75
C GLN A 92 15.01 14.53 -10.83
N ALA A 93 14.10 14.65 -11.79
CA ALA A 93 14.13 15.69 -12.81
C ALA A 93 13.80 17.10 -12.29
N GLY A 94 13.39 17.22 -11.00
CA GLY A 94 12.99 18.50 -10.42
C GLY A 94 11.61 19.01 -10.89
N ALA A 95 10.86 18.19 -11.63
CA ALA A 95 9.52 18.53 -12.14
C ALA A 95 8.46 18.65 -11.04
N VAL A 96 8.69 18.01 -9.90
CA VAL A 96 7.84 18.07 -8.70
C VAL A 96 8.68 18.37 -7.47
N ASP A 97 8.04 18.87 -6.41
CA ASP A 97 8.72 19.22 -5.16
C ASP A 97 8.83 18.03 -4.20
N ALA A 98 7.84 17.14 -4.24
CA ALA A 98 7.81 15.91 -3.46
C ALA A 98 7.15 14.77 -4.24
N ALA A 99 7.42 13.53 -3.83
CA ALA A 99 6.80 12.33 -4.38
C ALA A 99 6.64 11.25 -3.32
N ILE A 100 5.52 10.52 -3.38
CA ILE A 100 5.28 9.34 -2.54
C ILE A 100 5.83 8.10 -3.24
N LEU A 101 6.81 7.42 -2.63
CA LEU A 101 7.60 6.36 -3.25
C LEU A 101 7.60 5.07 -2.43
N LEU A 102 7.58 3.93 -3.13
CA LEU A 102 7.81 2.60 -2.56
C LEU A 102 9.30 2.22 -2.64
N PRO A 103 9.77 1.27 -1.79
CA PRO A 103 11.03 0.59 -2.04
C PRO A 103 11.12 -0.06 -3.43
N PRO A 104 12.27 -0.04 -4.10
CA PRO A 104 13.54 0.57 -3.67
C PRO A 104 13.69 2.06 -4.04
N PHE A 105 12.70 2.68 -4.70
CA PHE A 105 12.79 4.05 -5.23
C PHE A 105 12.98 5.11 -4.15
N ASN A 106 12.39 4.93 -2.96
CA ASN A 106 12.64 5.80 -1.82
C ASN A 106 14.13 5.77 -1.40
N PHE A 107 14.76 4.58 -1.37
CA PHE A 107 16.18 4.44 -1.02
C PHE A 107 17.08 5.10 -2.05
N HIS A 108 16.74 4.98 -3.34
CA HIS A 108 17.48 5.66 -4.41
C HIS A 108 17.36 7.18 -4.29
N ALA A 109 16.19 7.70 -3.97
CA ALA A 109 15.98 9.12 -3.76
C ALA A 109 16.78 9.64 -2.56
N ILE A 110 16.76 8.92 -1.42
CA ILE A 110 17.56 9.26 -0.23
C ILE A 110 19.06 9.27 -0.59
N ALA A 111 19.55 8.25 -1.29
CA ALA A 111 20.95 8.18 -1.72
C ALA A 111 21.33 9.31 -2.70
N ALA A 112 20.38 9.84 -3.45
CA ALA A 112 20.55 11.00 -4.34
C ALA A 112 20.41 12.35 -3.62
N GLY A 113 20.23 12.38 -2.28
CA GLY A 113 20.19 13.59 -1.46
C GLY A 113 18.80 14.21 -1.28
N PHE A 114 17.72 13.50 -1.67
CA PHE A 114 16.36 13.92 -1.34
C PHE A 114 16.03 13.60 0.12
N ASN A 115 15.22 14.46 0.74
CA ASN A 115 14.83 14.29 2.14
C ASN A 115 13.63 13.35 2.26
N GLU A 116 13.70 12.37 3.15
CA GLU A 116 12.54 11.61 3.61
C GLU A 116 11.80 12.42 4.68
N LEU A 117 10.57 12.82 4.38
CA LEU A 117 9.75 13.60 5.31
C LEU A 117 8.94 12.72 6.27
N GLY A 118 8.87 11.43 6.00
CA GLY A 118 8.24 10.44 6.86
C GLY A 118 7.70 9.23 6.09
N LEU A 119 7.37 8.19 6.85
CA LEU A 119 6.73 6.99 6.33
C LEU A 119 5.21 7.09 6.46
N THR A 120 4.49 6.67 5.45
CA THR A 120 3.01 6.70 5.46
C THR A 120 2.40 5.88 6.60
N VAL A 121 3.07 4.81 7.03
CA VAL A 121 2.62 3.97 8.15
C VAL A 121 2.58 4.72 9.48
N ASP A 122 3.37 5.77 9.65
CA ASP A 122 3.38 6.59 10.88
C ASP A 122 2.17 7.52 10.96
N PHE A 123 1.50 7.78 9.83
CA PHE A 123 0.38 8.73 9.71
C PHE A 123 -0.97 8.05 9.43
N ALA A 124 -0.94 6.83 8.92
CA ALA A 124 -2.14 6.08 8.55
C ALA A 124 -1.96 4.56 8.78
N PRO A 125 -1.53 4.12 9.98
CA PRO A 125 -1.25 2.71 10.28
C PRO A 125 -2.48 1.81 10.15
N GLU A 126 -3.67 2.40 10.26
CA GLU A 126 -4.96 1.72 10.16
C GLU A 126 -5.35 1.38 8.72
N LEU A 127 -4.75 2.03 7.72
CA LEU A 127 -5.11 1.82 6.32
C LEU A 127 -4.33 0.66 5.70
N PRO A 128 -4.98 -0.45 5.30
CA PRO A 128 -4.32 -1.52 4.59
C PRO A 128 -4.03 -1.12 3.14
N PHE A 129 -2.96 -1.67 2.56
CA PHE A 129 -2.54 -1.34 1.20
C PHE A 129 -3.06 -2.35 0.18
N SER A 130 -2.78 -3.64 0.34
CA SER A 130 -3.09 -4.66 -0.66
C SER A 130 -3.66 -5.94 -0.06
N GLY A 131 -4.29 -6.73 -0.92
CA GLY A 131 -4.87 -8.01 -0.54
C GLY A 131 -5.04 -8.97 -1.71
N THR A 132 -5.31 -10.21 -1.38
CA THR A 132 -5.73 -11.23 -2.35
C THR A 132 -7.22 -11.09 -2.61
N VAL A 133 -7.57 -10.89 -3.88
CA VAL A 133 -8.95 -10.76 -4.36
C VAL A 133 -9.29 -11.90 -5.29
N VAL A 134 -10.50 -12.45 -5.14
CA VAL A 134 -11.01 -13.54 -5.95
C VAL A 134 -12.37 -13.20 -6.56
N ASN A 135 -12.69 -13.84 -7.69
CA ASN A 135 -14.05 -13.86 -8.20
C ASN A 135 -14.88 -14.85 -7.36
N ARG A 136 -16.04 -14.43 -6.85
CA ARG A 136 -16.91 -15.25 -5.98
C ARG A 136 -17.40 -16.52 -6.67
N ASN A 137 -17.74 -16.42 -7.96
CA ASN A 137 -18.23 -17.59 -8.72
C ASN A 137 -17.10 -18.62 -8.91
N TRP A 138 -15.88 -18.15 -9.16
CA TRP A 138 -14.72 -19.03 -9.23
C TRP A 138 -14.43 -19.67 -7.87
N ALA A 139 -14.44 -18.89 -6.80
CA ALA A 139 -14.17 -19.38 -5.45
C ALA A 139 -15.18 -20.47 -5.02
N GLY A 140 -16.45 -20.27 -5.33
CA GLY A 140 -17.50 -21.27 -5.06
C GLY A 140 -17.27 -22.61 -5.76
N LYS A 141 -16.66 -22.60 -6.95
CA LYS A 141 -16.33 -23.82 -7.71
C LYS A 141 -14.97 -24.41 -7.37
N ASN A 142 -14.08 -23.64 -6.72
CA ASN A 142 -12.67 -23.99 -6.52
C ASN A 142 -12.23 -23.85 -5.06
N GLY A 143 -13.13 -24.05 -4.10
CA GLY A 143 -12.85 -23.89 -2.66
C GLY A 143 -11.57 -24.60 -2.18
N PRO A 144 -11.35 -25.90 -2.50
CA PRO A 144 -10.12 -26.59 -2.08
C PRO A 144 -8.84 -25.98 -2.67
N VAL A 145 -8.89 -25.44 -3.89
CA VAL A 145 -7.76 -24.73 -4.52
C VAL A 145 -7.49 -23.43 -3.78
N LEU A 146 -8.54 -22.66 -3.50
CA LEU A 146 -8.42 -21.40 -2.76
C LEU A 146 -7.82 -21.61 -1.37
N GLN A 147 -8.26 -22.63 -0.63
CA GLN A 147 -7.71 -22.96 0.68
C GLN A 147 -6.21 -23.31 0.62
N ARG A 148 -5.77 -24.04 -0.41
CA ARG A 148 -4.34 -24.34 -0.62
C ARG A 148 -3.55 -23.08 -0.91
N ILE A 149 -4.07 -22.16 -1.72
CA ILE A 149 -3.43 -20.86 -2.02
C ILE A 149 -3.27 -20.04 -0.72
N LEU A 150 -4.33 -19.89 0.07
CA LEU A 150 -4.29 -19.14 1.33
C LEU A 150 -3.31 -19.77 2.34
N SER A 151 -3.29 -21.10 2.43
CA SER A 151 -2.34 -21.82 3.29
C SER A 151 -0.89 -21.63 2.83
N ALA A 152 -0.63 -21.64 1.51
CA ALA A 152 0.69 -21.37 0.97
C ALA A 152 1.17 -19.96 1.28
N HIS A 153 0.29 -18.96 1.13
CA HIS A 153 0.60 -17.58 1.50
C HIS A 153 0.98 -17.44 2.97
N LEU A 154 0.21 -18.06 3.87
CA LEU A 154 0.52 -18.03 5.31
C LEU A 154 1.90 -18.60 5.61
N LYS A 155 2.23 -19.77 5.01
CA LYS A 155 3.54 -20.39 5.15
C LYS A 155 4.65 -19.51 4.59
N SER A 156 4.43 -18.88 3.45
CA SER A 156 5.39 -17.97 2.82
C SER A 156 5.68 -16.74 3.67
N VAL A 157 4.66 -16.14 4.30
CA VAL A 157 4.85 -14.99 5.20
C VAL A 157 5.58 -15.41 6.47
N ALA A 158 5.23 -16.55 7.07
CA ALA A 158 5.95 -17.07 8.22
C ALA A 158 7.42 -17.35 7.90
N TRP A 159 7.68 -17.95 6.73
CA TRP A 159 9.03 -18.21 6.23
C TRP A 159 9.81 -16.91 5.95
N PHE A 160 9.16 -15.90 5.35
CA PHE A 160 9.75 -14.59 5.08
C PHE A 160 10.20 -13.88 6.37
N TYR A 161 9.43 -14.00 7.45
CA TYR A 161 9.75 -13.37 8.74
C TYR A 161 10.75 -14.16 9.61
N ASP A 162 11.09 -15.38 9.25
CA ASP A 162 12.15 -16.11 9.95
C ASP A 162 13.52 -15.57 9.51
N PRO A 163 14.31 -14.97 10.43
CA PRO A 163 15.61 -14.38 10.09
C PRO A 163 16.59 -15.36 9.44
N LYS A 164 16.42 -16.67 9.69
CA LYS A 164 17.26 -17.72 9.10
C LYS A 164 17.13 -17.78 7.58
N ASN A 165 15.99 -17.35 7.05
CA ASN A 165 15.68 -17.41 5.63
C ASN A 165 16.04 -16.11 4.87
N ARG A 166 16.58 -15.07 5.58
CA ARG A 166 16.85 -13.76 4.98
C ARG A 166 17.67 -13.86 3.70
N ALA A 167 18.77 -14.59 3.72
CA ALA A 167 19.66 -14.69 2.57
C ALA A 167 18.98 -15.33 1.35
N GLU A 168 18.23 -16.41 1.57
CA GLU A 168 17.48 -17.12 0.54
C GLU A 168 16.33 -16.24 0.01
N ALA A 169 15.57 -15.56 0.90
CA ALA A 169 14.49 -14.65 0.52
C ALA A 169 15.02 -13.52 -0.37
N VAL A 170 16.13 -12.90 0.01
CA VAL A 170 16.77 -11.85 -0.80
C VAL A 170 17.20 -12.38 -2.17
N ALA A 171 17.83 -13.56 -2.23
CA ALA A 171 18.24 -14.16 -3.50
C ALA A 171 17.05 -14.44 -4.43
N MET A 172 15.99 -15.06 -3.90
CA MET A 172 14.75 -15.35 -4.64
C MET A 172 14.07 -14.07 -5.14
N MET A 173 13.98 -13.05 -4.29
CA MET A 173 13.38 -11.76 -4.64
C MET A 173 14.20 -11.04 -5.73
N ALA A 174 15.53 -11.05 -5.64
CA ALA A 174 16.42 -10.44 -6.64
C ALA A 174 16.29 -11.16 -7.99
N GLU A 175 16.26 -12.48 -7.98
CA GLU A 175 16.07 -13.29 -9.19
C GLU A 175 14.72 -13.01 -9.85
N ALA A 176 13.64 -13.00 -9.09
CA ALA A 176 12.29 -12.80 -9.59
C ALA A 176 12.03 -11.37 -10.09
N SER A 177 12.54 -10.36 -9.38
CA SER A 177 12.29 -8.94 -9.70
C SER A 177 13.28 -8.36 -10.71
N LYS A 178 14.44 -8.99 -10.90
CA LYS A 178 15.59 -8.44 -11.68
C LYS A 178 16.13 -7.11 -11.11
N ILE A 179 15.85 -6.86 -9.82
CA ILE A 179 16.39 -5.71 -9.07
C ILE A 179 17.76 -6.11 -8.49
N LYS A 180 18.65 -5.14 -8.34
CA LYS A 180 19.97 -5.37 -7.73
C LYS A 180 19.84 -5.91 -6.32
N THR A 181 20.66 -6.88 -5.96
CA THR A 181 20.61 -7.55 -4.66
C THR A 181 20.67 -6.56 -3.49
N GLU A 182 21.51 -5.54 -3.55
CA GLU A 182 21.62 -4.49 -2.53
C GLU A 182 20.29 -3.75 -2.27
N ASP A 183 19.54 -3.44 -3.32
CA ASP A 183 18.24 -2.78 -3.21
C ASP A 183 17.17 -3.73 -2.67
N VAL A 184 17.27 -5.01 -3.02
CA VAL A 184 16.38 -6.06 -2.49
C VAL A 184 16.67 -6.29 -1.01
N GLU A 185 17.91 -6.29 -0.56
CA GLU A 185 18.28 -6.39 0.86
C GLU A 185 17.63 -5.26 1.68
N LYS A 186 17.79 -4.01 1.24
CA LYS A 186 17.17 -2.85 1.90
C LYS A 186 15.64 -2.98 1.92
N SER A 187 15.04 -3.43 0.81
CA SER A 187 13.59 -3.63 0.71
C SER A 187 13.12 -4.76 1.64
N TYR A 188 13.83 -5.88 1.68
CA TYR A 188 13.53 -6.99 2.60
C TYR A 188 13.55 -6.50 4.05
N ASP A 189 14.64 -5.84 4.45
CA ASP A 189 14.79 -5.34 5.82
C ASP A 189 13.69 -4.33 6.20
N PHE A 190 13.30 -3.45 5.28
CA PHE A 190 12.20 -2.53 5.46
C PHE A 190 10.87 -3.26 5.70
N PHE A 191 10.50 -4.19 4.82
CA PHE A 191 9.24 -4.94 4.94
C PHE A 191 9.23 -5.88 6.16
N ALA A 192 10.34 -6.53 6.46
CA ALA A 192 10.44 -7.45 7.59
C ALA A 192 10.40 -6.70 8.93
N LYS A 193 11.16 -5.60 9.09
CA LYS A 193 11.20 -4.76 10.29
C LYS A 193 9.84 -4.12 10.56
N GLY A 194 9.20 -3.57 9.54
CA GLY A 194 7.91 -2.89 9.65
C GLY A 194 6.71 -3.84 9.77
N LYS A 195 6.94 -5.18 9.69
CA LYS A 195 5.86 -6.18 9.74
C LYS A 195 4.72 -5.88 8.78
N PHE A 196 5.07 -5.45 7.56
CA PHE A 196 4.09 -5.01 6.58
C PHE A 196 3.19 -6.14 6.06
N PHE A 197 3.70 -7.39 5.96
CA PHE A 197 2.88 -8.52 5.53
C PHE A 197 2.04 -9.05 6.68
N GLU A 198 0.76 -9.29 6.42
CA GLU A 198 -0.19 -9.82 7.40
C GLU A 198 0.13 -11.31 7.70
N PRO A 199 0.46 -11.69 8.96
CA PRO A 199 1.00 -13.02 9.26
C PRO A 199 -0.04 -14.08 9.65
N THR A 200 -1.28 -13.69 9.94
CA THR A 200 -2.27 -14.59 10.57
C THR A 200 -3.33 -15.13 9.61
N GLY A 201 -3.55 -14.47 8.48
CA GLY A 201 -4.64 -14.74 7.55
C GLY A 201 -6.00 -14.23 8.02
N VAL A 202 -6.02 -13.46 9.12
CA VAL A 202 -7.21 -12.76 9.59
C VAL A 202 -7.30 -11.42 8.87
N ILE A 203 -8.46 -11.10 8.32
CA ILE A 203 -8.71 -9.77 7.78
C ILE A 203 -9.20 -8.89 8.94
N SER A 204 -8.43 -7.87 9.31
CA SER A 204 -8.86 -6.91 10.31
C SER A 204 -10.08 -6.12 9.82
N ARG A 205 -11.18 -6.25 10.53
CA ARG A 205 -12.42 -5.49 10.33
C ARG A 205 -12.17 -4.00 10.51
N THR A 206 -11.42 -3.65 11.55
CA THR A 206 -11.06 -2.27 11.85
C THR A 206 -10.31 -1.62 10.69
N LYS A 207 -9.34 -2.31 10.09
CA LYS A 207 -8.59 -1.81 8.92
C LYS A 207 -9.47 -1.68 7.67
N LEU A 208 -10.34 -2.66 7.38
CA LEU A 208 -11.26 -2.54 6.24
C LEU A 208 -12.24 -1.38 6.42
N ASN A 209 -12.79 -1.21 7.61
CA ASN A 209 -13.69 -0.11 7.93
C ASN A 209 -12.99 1.25 7.78
N ALA A 210 -11.74 1.36 8.25
CA ALA A 210 -10.95 2.58 8.11
C ALA A 210 -10.72 2.93 6.63
N LEU A 211 -10.37 1.95 5.79
CA LEU A 211 -10.19 2.17 4.36
C LEU A 211 -11.51 2.58 3.67
N VAL A 212 -12.59 1.89 3.96
CA VAL A 212 -13.93 2.23 3.44
C VAL A 212 -14.32 3.66 3.84
N SER A 213 -14.12 4.03 5.11
CA SER A 213 -14.40 5.38 5.60
C SER A 213 -13.57 6.44 4.87
N ALA A 214 -12.28 6.20 4.69
CA ALA A 214 -11.40 7.10 3.96
C ALA A 214 -11.84 7.27 2.49
N MET A 215 -12.26 6.19 1.82
CA MET A 215 -12.80 6.24 0.45
C MET A 215 -14.14 7.00 0.38
N GLN A 216 -14.99 6.88 1.42
CA GLN A 216 -16.24 7.64 1.53
C GLN A 216 -16.01 9.13 1.77
N GLU A 217 -15.00 9.49 2.55
CA GLU A 217 -14.60 10.90 2.77
C GLU A 217 -14.18 11.56 1.45
N LEU A 218 -13.51 10.81 0.57
CA LEU A 218 -13.12 11.26 -0.77
C LEU A 218 -14.27 11.25 -1.81
N GLY A 219 -15.47 10.80 -1.43
CA GLY A 219 -16.60 10.67 -2.35
C GLY A 219 -16.48 9.49 -3.33
N ASP A 220 -15.60 8.54 -3.06
CA ASP A 220 -15.35 7.37 -3.92
C ASP A 220 -16.35 6.22 -3.70
N LEU A 221 -16.99 6.20 -2.54
CA LEU A 221 -17.96 5.16 -2.17
C LEU A 221 -19.27 5.77 -1.67
N PRO A 222 -20.42 5.10 -1.91
CA PRO A 222 -21.69 5.51 -1.33
C PRO A 222 -21.71 5.38 0.19
N LYS A 223 -22.58 6.13 0.85
CA LYS A 223 -22.89 5.99 2.28
C LYS A 223 -24.36 5.58 2.45
N PRO A 224 -24.66 4.53 3.23
CA PRO A 224 -23.74 3.61 3.88
C PRO A 224 -23.14 2.57 2.91
N PHE A 225 -21.99 2.00 3.29
CA PHE A 225 -21.40 0.85 2.61
C PHE A 225 -21.03 -0.21 3.66
N ASP A 226 -21.58 -1.42 3.52
CA ASP A 226 -21.32 -2.53 4.41
C ASP A 226 -20.05 -3.28 4.02
N THR A 227 -19.04 -3.26 4.88
CA THR A 227 -17.75 -3.93 4.66
C THR A 227 -17.84 -5.45 4.61
N GLU A 228 -18.89 -6.05 5.15
CA GLU A 228 -19.14 -7.51 5.02
C GLU A 228 -19.28 -7.92 3.55
N GLN A 229 -19.73 -7.01 2.69
CA GLN A 229 -19.81 -7.26 1.25
C GLN A 229 -18.44 -7.47 0.60
N LEU A 230 -17.35 -7.03 1.23
CA LEU A 230 -16.01 -7.16 0.69
C LEU A 230 -15.43 -8.55 0.87
N VAL A 231 -15.89 -9.34 1.82
CA VAL A 231 -15.28 -10.61 2.21
C VAL A 231 -16.05 -11.83 1.71
N LEU A 232 -15.41 -12.98 1.67
CA LEU A 232 -15.99 -14.24 1.25
C LEU A 232 -16.41 -15.04 2.50
N ALA A 233 -17.71 -15.04 2.78
CA ALA A 233 -18.27 -15.79 3.90
C ALA A 233 -17.87 -17.27 3.86
N GLY A 234 -17.53 -17.85 5.01
CA GLY A 234 -17.10 -19.24 5.17
C GLY A 234 -15.66 -19.53 4.73
N VAL A 235 -14.96 -18.57 4.12
CA VAL A 235 -13.55 -18.69 3.73
C VAL A 235 -12.69 -17.70 4.49
N THR A 236 -13.14 -16.46 4.57
CA THR A 236 -12.41 -15.37 5.20
C THR A 236 -12.66 -15.36 6.71
N LYS A 237 -11.59 -15.24 7.48
CA LYS A 237 -11.67 -14.94 8.91
C LYS A 237 -11.62 -13.42 9.09
N LEU A 238 -12.75 -12.84 9.49
CA LEU A 238 -12.79 -11.46 9.97
C LEU A 238 -12.52 -11.43 11.47
N GLY A 239 -11.65 -10.54 11.90
CA GLY A 239 -11.31 -10.32 13.29
C GLY A 239 -10.76 -8.91 13.50
N ASP A 240 -10.45 -8.58 14.73
CA ASP A 240 -9.79 -7.34 15.14
C ASP A 240 -8.36 -7.60 15.58
#